data_a707a5c4817a06a898772d5374fa0432
#
_entry.id   a707a5c4817a06a898772d5374fa0432
#
_cell.length_a   1.000
_cell.length_b   1.000
_cell.length_c   1.000
_cell.angle_alpha   90.00
_cell.angle_beta   90.00
_cell.angle_gamma   90.00
#
_symmetry.space_group_name_H-M   'P 1'
#
loop_
_entity.id
_entity.type
_entity.pdbx_description
1 polymer ?
#
loop_
_entity_poly.entity_id
_entity_poly.type
_entity_poly.pdbx_seq_one_letter_code
_entity_poly.pdbx_strand_id
1 'polypeptide(L)'
;AGRGNKPLIRDNRWEDFRETNWKEALDKTTDEIKRIQENHGRDAFSIVSTGQIMTEEFYTLGKLARGVVGTNNYDGNTTLCMSSAVSGYKRSFGSDGPPGCYEDFEHTDCLLAFGSNLPEQHPIIYWRLQQVREQRKFPIIVVDPRVTMFAQNADIHLPISPGTDLVLLNALAHVILDEGLE
;
A
#
# COMPACT_ATOMS: atom_id res chain seq x y z
N ALA A 1 2.50 -9.24 21.35
CA ALA A 1 3.49 -9.78 20.41
C ALA A 1 4.85 -9.19 20.75
N GLY A 2 5.88 -10.03 20.98
CA GLY A 2 7.25 -9.59 21.28
C GLY A 2 7.94 -9.09 20.01
N ARG A 3 8.64 -7.96 20.09
CA ARG A 3 9.49 -7.46 19.01
C ARG A 3 10.79 -8.29 18.99
N GLY A 4 11.21 -8.75 17.81
CA GLY A 4 12.47 -9.47 17.64
C GLY A 4 13.65 -8.56 17.98
N ASN A 5 14.55 -9.04 18.86
CA ASN A 5 15.72 -8.29 19.31
C ASN A 5 17.03 -8.84 18.75
N LYS A 6 16.95 -9.98 18.07
CA LYS A 6 18.11 -10.67 17.49
C LYS A 6 17.80 -11.08 16.06
N PRO A 7 18.81 -11.13 15.19
CA PRO A 7 18.64 -11.69 13.86
C PRO A 7 18.38 -13.20 13.94
N LEU A 8 17.65 -13.68 12.96
CA LEU A 8 17.33 -15.10 12.79
C LEU A 8 17.92 -15.57 11.46
N ILE A 9 18.55 -16.72 11.46
CA ILE A 9 19.05 -17.36 10.22
C ILE A 9 18.59 -18.82 10.13
N ARG A 10 18.60 -19.35 8.92
CA ARG A 10 18.44 -20.77 8.62
C ARG A 10 19.39 -21.16 7.48
N ASP A 11 19.79 -22.39 7.41
CA ASP A 11 20.76 -22.84 6.42
C ASP A 11 20.09 -23.29 5.11
N ASN A 12 18.86 -23.78 5.20
CA ASN A 12 18.06 -24.06 4.02
C ASN A 12 16.59 -23.65 4.23
N ARG A 13 15.84 -23.61 3.13
CA ARG A 13 14.46 -23.13 3.08
C ARG A 13 13.48 -23.90 3.98
N TRP A 14 13.79 -25.13 4.31
CA TRP A 14 12.89 -26.06 4.99
C TRP A 14 13.21 -26.24 6.47
N GLU A 15 14.30 -25.63 6.94
CA GLU A 15 14.71 -25.64 8.35
C GLU A 15 14.05 -24.52 9.14
N ASP A 16 13.95 -24.73 10.45
CA ASP A 16 13.50 -23.70 11.37
C ASP A 16 14.54 -22.60 11.50
N PHE A 17 14.08 -21.40 11.80
CA PHE A 17 14.95 -20.28 12.10
C PHE A 17 15.61 -20.47 13.48
N ARG A 18 16.91 -20.19 13.56
CA ARG A 18 17.67 -20.11 14.82
C ARG A 18 18.11 -18.68 15.09
N GLU A 19 18.16 -18.30 16.37
CA GLU A 19 18.75 -17.04 16.78
C GLU A 19 20.24 -16.99 16.48
N THR A 20 20.74 -15.83 16.11
CA THR A 20 22.15 -15.58 15.86
C THR A 20 22.55 -14.16 16.27
N ASN A 21 23.80 -13.78 16.02
CA ASN A 21 24.31 -12.42 16.20
C ASN A 21 24.41 -11.69 14.86
N TRP A 22 24.54 -10.37 14.92
CA TRP A 22 24.60 -9.53 13.73
C TRP A 22 25.79 -9.84 12.83
N LYS A 23 26.94 -10.21 13.41
CA LYS A 23 28.12 -10.54 12.61
C LYS A 23 27.85 -11.76 11.73
N GLU A 24 27.38 -12.85 12.29
CA GLU A 24 27.06 -14.07 11.54
C GLU A 24 25.98 -13.84 10.49
N ALA A 25 24.93 -13.09 10.82
CA ALA A 25 23.85 -12.79 9.90
C ALA A 25 24.33 -11.95 8.68
N LEU A 26 25.17 -10.94 8.93
CA LEU A 26 25.73 -10.09 7.89
C LEU A 26 26.77 -10.82 7.03
N ASP A 27 27.64 -11.61 7.66
CA ASP A 27 28.61 -12.43 6.93
C ASP A 27 27.88 -13.38 5.98
N LYS A 28 26.89 -14.13 6.47
CA LYS A 28 26.09 -15.04 5.64
C LYS A 28 25.40 -14.33 4.49
N THR A 29 24.78 -13.17 4.77
CA THR A 29 24.11 -12.36 3.74
C THR A 29 25.10 -11.92 2.66
N THR A 30 26.27 -11.42 3.07
CA THR A 30 27.30 -10.95 2.15
C THR A 30 27.89 -12.09 1.30
N ASP A 31 28.14 -13.24 1.90
CA ASP A 31 28.69 -14.40 1.21
C ASP A 31 27.68 -14.97 0.19
N GLU A 32 26.39 -14.99 0.53
CA GLU A 32 25.34 -15.41 -0.41
C GLU A 32 25.17 -14.45 -1.57
N ILE A 33 25.21 -13.12 -1.33
CA ILE A 33 25.18 -12.13 -2.40
C ILE A 33 26.36 -12.34 -3.36
N LYS A 34 27.58 -12.48 -2.84
CA LYS A 34 28.78 -12.75 -3.64
C LYS A 34 28.65 -14.04 -4.44
N ARG A 35 28.24 -15.12 -3.79
CA ARG A 35 28.03 -16.43 -4.42
C ARG A 35 27.04 -16.37 -5.58
N ILE A 36 25.91 -15.66 -5.38
CA ILE A 36 24.90 -15.49 -6.43
C ILE A 36 25.47 -14.69 -7.61
N GLN A 37 26.19 -13.61 -7.32
CA GLN A 37 26.78 -12.77 -8.36
C GLN A 37 27.91 -13.48 -9.14
N GLU A 38 28.73 -14.26 -8.48
CA GLU A 38 29.80 -15.06 -9.12
C GLU A 38 29.21 -16.13 -10.05
N ASN A 39 28.13 -16.77 -9.65
CA ASN A 39 27.52 -17.85 -10.44
C ASN A 39 26.56 -17.37 -11.54
N HIS A 40 25.89 -16.22 -11.35
CA HIS A 40 24.78 -15.81 -12.19
C HIS A 40 24.86 -14.35 -12.68
N GLY A 41 25.92 -13.62 -12.31
CA GLY A 41 26.11 -12.22 -12.67
C GLY A 41 25.42 -11.24 -11.71
N ARG A 42 25.73 -9.94 -11.89
CA ARG A 42 25.27 -8.88 -10.99
C ARG A 42 23.75 -8.70 -10.97
N ASP A 43 23.10 -8.93 -12.09
CA ASP A 43 21.66 -8.75 -12.27
C ASP A 43 20.82 -9.90 -11.68
N ALA A 44 21.46 -10.94 -11.15
CA ALA A 44 20.79 -12.02 -10.44
C ALA A 44 20.38 -11.65 -9.00
N PHE A 45 20.80 -10.48 -8.52
CA PHE A 45 20.44 -9.95 -7.21
C PHE A 45 19.60 -8.68 -7.36
N SER A 46 18.54 -8.57 -6.58
CA SER A 46 17.66 -7.41 -6.54
C SER A 46 17.36 -6.97 -5.11
N ILE A 47 17.08 -5.70 -4.95
CA ILE A 47 16.63 -5.11 -3.69
C ILE A 47 15.23 -4.54 -3.90
N VAL A 48 14.29 -4.95 -3.06
CA VAL A 48 12.95 -4.36 -2.97
C VAL A 48 12.82 -3.70 -1.61
N SER A 49 12.69 -2.37 -1.59
CA SER A 49 12.50 -1.61 -0.36
C SER A 49 11.02 -1.31 -0.11
N THR A 50 10.71 -0.93 1.11
CA THR A 50 9.41 -0.32 1.42
C THR A 50 9.43 1.17 1.12
N GLY A 51 8.26 1.75 0.79
CA GLY A 51 8.07 3.20 0.68
C GLY A 51 8.01 3.93 2.03
N GLN A 52 8.12 3.20 3.14
CA GLN A 52 7.92 3.71 4.51
C GLN A 52 9.21 3.72 5.33
N ILE A 53 10.34 3.96 4.68
CA ILE A 53 11.64 4.16 5.31
C ILE A 53 12.06 5.62 5.19
N MET A 54 13.06 6.03 5.98
CA MET A 54 13.56 7.40 5.93
C MET A 54 14.36 7.68 4.65
N THR A 55 14.45 8.94 4.25
CA THR A 55 15.19 9.37 3.05
C THR A 55 16.64 8.91 3.07
N GLU A 56 17.29 8.94 4.22
CA GLU A 56 18.66 8.47 4.43
C GLU A 56 18.82 6.97 4.18
N GLU A 57 17.81 6.20 4.52
CA GLU A 57 17.78 4.75 4.25
C GLU A 57 17.64 4.46 2.76
N PHE A 58 16.75 5.18 2.05
CA PHE A 58 16.65 5.11 0.58
C PHE A 58 17.99 5.46 -0.09
N TYR A 59 18.61 6.53 0.35
CA TYR A 59 19.90 6.96 -0.18
C TYR A 59 20.98 5.89 0.04
N THR A 60 21.05 5.34 1.25
CA THR A 60 22.02 4.31 1.62
C THR A 60 21.80 3.01 0.84
N LEU A 61 20.54 2.57 0.71
CA LEU A 61 20.18 1.40 -0.09
C LEU A 61 20.51 1.60 -1.57
N GLY A 62 20.25 2.78 -2.11
CA GLY A 62 20.61 3.12 -3.49
C GLY A 62 22.11 3.09 -3.72
N LYS A 63 22.93 3.57 -2.77
CA LYS A 63 24.39 3.46 -2.82
C LYS A 63 24.87 2.01 -2.70
N LEU A 64 24.27 1.23 -1.80
CA LEU A 64 24.57 -0.19 -1.65
C LEU A 64 24.28 -0.94 -2.95
N ALA A 65 23.09 -0.77 -3.51
CA ALA A 65 22.69 -1.46 -4.74
C ALA A 65 23.62 -1.15 -5.92
N ARG A 66 23.80 0.14 -6.22
CA ARG A 66 24.53 0.57 -7.42
C ARG A 66 26.04 0.65 -7.23
N GLY A 67 26.48 1.13 -6.06
CA GLY A 67 27.90 1.39 -5.80
C GLY A 67 28.67 0.20 -5.26
N VAL A 68 28.03 -0.69 -4.51
CA VAL A 68 28.68 -1.85 -3.86
C VAL A 68 28.30 -3.15 -4.55
N VAL A 69 27.01 -3.46 -4.62
CA VAL A 69 26.49 -4.67 -5.28
C VAL A 69 26.63 -4.57 -6.80
N GLY A 70 26.51 -3.38 -7.35
CA GLY A 70 26.68 -3.11 -8.80
C GLY A 70 25.48 -3.54 -9.64
N THR A 71 24.28 -3.55 -9.05
CA THR A 71 23.03 -3.85 -9.75
C THR A 71 22.13 -2.62 -9.89
N ASN A 72 21.37 -2.53 -10.98
CA ASN A 72 20.28 -1.57 -11.12
C ASN A 72 18.92 -2.13 -10.68
N ASN A 73 18.86 -3.40 -10.27
CA ASN A 73 17.64 -4.05 -9.80
C ASN A 73 17.30 -3.61 -8.38
N TYR A 74 16.95 -2.35 -8.24
CA TYR A 74 16.50 -1.73 -6.98
C TYR A 74 15.20 -0.97 -7.22
N ASP A 75 14.14 -1.36 -6.53
CA ASP A 75 12.83 -0.74 -6.61
C ASP A 75 12.15 -0.69 -5.23
N GLY A 76 11.09 0.09 -5.14
CA GLY A 76 10.26 0.20 -3.96
C GLY A 76 8.88 -0.43 -4.17
N ASN A 77 8.21 -0.77 -3.07
CA ASN A 77 6.85 -1.32 -3.13
C ASN A 77 5.80 -0.32 -3.65
N THR A 78 6.14 0.97 -3.74
CA THR A 78 5.24 2.01 -4.29
C THR A 78 4.84 1.74 -5.73
N THR A 79 5.74 1.14 -6.52
CA THR A 79 5.45 0.68 -7.89
C THR A 79 4.34 -0.36 -7.91
N LEU A 80 4.28 -1.24 -6.92
CA LEU A 80 3.23 -2.27 -6.79
C LEU A 80 1.95 -1.72 -6.15
N CYS A 81 2.09 -0.77 -5.22
CA CYS A 81 0.99 -0.22 -4.43
C CYS A 81 0.18 0.84 -5.18
N MET A 82 0.85 1.79 -5.84
CA MET A 82 0.25 3.04 -6.32
C MET A 82 0.31 3.24 -7.83
N SER A 83 0.93 2.37 -8.62
CA SER A 83 1.12 2.62 -10.06
C SER A 83 -0.19 2.82 -10.82
N SER A 84 -1.23 2.04 -10.51
CA SER A 84 -2.55 2.18 -11.14
C SER A 84 -3.23 3.49 -10.75
N ALA A 85 -3.19 3.86 -9.46
CA ALA A 85 -3.77 5.11 -8.97
C ALA A 85 -3.02 6.33 -9.53
N VAL A 86 -1.68 6.32 -9.53
CA VAL A 86 -0.85 7.38 -10.14
C VAL A 86 -1.17 7.55 -11.62
N SER A 87 -1.30 6.45 -12.36
CA SER A 87 -1.67 6.50 -13.78
C SER A 87 -3.07 7.07 -13.99
N GLY A 88 -4.03 6.71 -13.13
CA GLY A 88 -5.37 7.24 -13.13
C GLY A 88 -5.39 8.76 -12.85
N TYR A 89 -4.75 9.22 -11.78
CA TYR A 89 -4.67 10.63 -11.43
C TYR A 89 -4.02 11.46 -12.55
N LYS A 90 -2.88 11.01 -13.07
CA LYS A 90 -2.19 11.71 -14.16
C LYS A 90 -3.03 11.82 -15.42
N ARG A 91 -3.79 10.79 -15.78
CA ARG A 91 -4.66 10.82 -16.95
C ARG A 91 -5.89 11.71 -16.75
N SER A 92 -6.47 11.72 -15.55
CA SER A 92 -7.70 12.46 -15.26
C SER A 92 -7.44 13.91 -14.88
N PHE A 93 -6.39 14.18 -14.11
CA PHE A 93 -6.12 15.48 -13.48
C PHE A 93 -4.77 16.10 -13.88
N GLY A 94 -3.93 15.39 -14.62
CA GLY A 94 -2.62 15.87 -15.06
C GLY A 94 -1.51 15.81 -14.01
N SER A 95 -1.81 15.45 -12.77
CA SER A 95 -0.85 15.39 -11.66
C SER A 95 -1.00 14.11 -10.83
N ASP A 96 0.04 13.79 -10.07
CA ASP A 96 0.03 12.67 -9.13
C ASP A 96 -0.45 13.16 -7.77
N GLY A 97 -1.76 13.08 -7.55
CA GLY A 97 -2.38 13.43 -6.29
C GLY A 97 -3.90 13.48 -6.39
N PRO A 98 -4.61 13.23 -5.29
CA PRO A 98 -6.05 13.37 -5.24
C PRO A 98 -6.44 14.85 -5.40
N PRO A 99 -7.55 15.14 -6.12
CA PRO A 99 -7.98 16.52 -6.34
C PRO A 99 -8.61 17.19 -5.10
N GLY A 100 -9.02 16.38 -4.11
CA GLY A 100 -9.66 16.86 -2.89
C GLY A 100 -8.69 17.15 -1.75
N CYS A 101 -9.23 17.67 -0.65
CA CYS A 101 -8.51 17.90 0.59
C CYS A 101 -9.28 17.32 1.80
N TYR A 102 -8.67 17.33 2.97
CA TYR A 102 -9.31 16.76 4.18
C TYR A 102 -10.52 17.57 4.64
N GLU A 103 -10.59 18.84 4.33
CA GLU A 103 -11.70 19.72 4.64
C GLU A 103 -12.98 19.35 3.86
N ASP A 104 -12.85 18.71 2.71
CA ASP A 104 -14.00 18.25 1.91
C ASP A 104 -14.90 17.27 2.68
N PHE A 105 -14.32 16.51 3.64
CA PHE A 105 -15.12 15.65 4.53
C PHE A 105 -16.11 16.42 5.38
N GLU A 106 -15.84 17.69 5.69
CA GLU A 106 -16.73 18.53 6.51
C GLU A 106 -17.93 19.03 5.72
N HIS A 107 -17.84 19.02 4.40
CA HIS A 107 -18.84 19.53 3.48
C HIS A 107 -19.55 18.46 2.65
N THR A 108 -19.13 17.19 2.79
CA THR A 108 -19.73 16.10 2.02
C THR A 108 -21.17 15.81 2.43
N ASP A 109 -22.01 15.51 1.48
CA ASP A 109 -23.42 15.09 1.68
C ASP A 109 -23.60 13.58 1.44
N CYS A 110 -22.59 12.90 0.91
CA CYS A 110 -22.53 11.46 0.76
C CYS A 110 -21.06 11.02 0.66
N LEU A 111 -20.69 9.96 1.37
CA LEU A 111 -19.36 9.36 1.24
C LEU A 111 -19.46 7.99 0.58
N LEU A 112 -18.76 7.83 -0.55
CA LEU A 112 -18.57 6.56 -1.21
C LEU A 112 -17.10 6.11 -1.08
N ALA A 113 -16.87 5.03 -0.35
CA ALA A 113 -15.54 4.49 -0.07
C ALA A 113 -15.31 3.15 -0.75
N PHE A 114 -14.28 3.05 -1.59
CA PHE A 114 -13.87 1.83 -2.27
C PHE A 114 -12.61 1.25 -1.64
N GLY A 115 -12.66 -0.03 -1.20
CA GLY A 115 -11.50 -0.79 -0.72
C GLY A 115 -10.73 -0.11 0.42
N SER A 116 -11.39 0.76 1.17
CA SER A 116 -10.79 1.58 2.21
C SER A 116 -11.32 1.20 3.58
N ASN A 117 -10.43 0.79 4.47
CA ASN A 117 -10.75 0.51 5.87
C ASN A 117 -10.20 1.63 6.76
N LEU A 118 -10.80 2.81 6.68
CA LEU A 118 -10.37 4.03 7.38
C LEU A 118 -10.09 3.83 8.87
N PRO A 119 -10.92 3.09 9.65
CA PRO A 119 -10.66 2.90 11.07
C PRO A 119 -9.29 2.29 11.38
N GLU A 120 -8.78 1.41 10.51
CA GLU A 120 -7.49 0.75 10.68
C GLU A 120 -6.35 1.47 9.96
N GLN A 121 -6.59 1.98 8.75
CA GLN A 121 -5.56 2.58 7.90
C GLN A 121 -5.33 4.06 8.20
N HIS A 122 -6.39 4.81 8.52
CA HIS A 122 -6.38 6.25 8.73
C HIS A 122 -7.28 6.65 9.91
N PRO A 123 -6.98 6.21 11.15
CA PRO A 123 -7.88 6.37 12.30
C PRO A 123 -8.22 7.84 12.61
N ILE A 124 -7.30 8.77 12.42
CA ILE A 124 -7.53 10.20 12.68
C ILE A 124 -8.56 10.76 11.68
N ILE A 125 -8.45 10.41 10.41
CA ILE A 125 -9.43 10.81 9.38
C ILE A 125 -10.79 10.19 9.69
N TYR A 126 -10.82 8.93 10.11
CA TYR A 126 -12.06 8.26 10.49
C TYR A 126 -12.75 8.97 11.66
N TRP A 127 -12.03 9.36 12.70
CA TRP A 127 -12.60 10.08 13.83
C TRP A 127 -13.14 11.45 13.42
N ARG A 128 -12.40 12.20 12.60
CA ARG A 128 -12.88 13.47 12.04
C ARG A 128 -14.18 13.27 11.25
N LEU A 129 -14.24 12.26 10.41
CA LEU A 129 -15.43 11.88 9.64
C LEU A 129 -16.62 11.55 10.56
N GLN A 130 -16.41 10.80 11.63
CA GLN A 130 -17.48 10.48 12.59
C GLN A 130 -18.01 11.73 13.31
N GLN A 131 -17.14 12.63 13.75
CA GLN A 131 -17.54 13.90 14.34
C GLN A 131 -18.41 14.75 13.41
N VAL A 132 -18.03 14.83 12.14
CA VAL A 132 -18.82 15.54 11.13
C VAL A 132 -20.17 14.85 10.90
N ARG A 133 -20.18 13.53 10.82
CA ARG A 133 -21.39 12.74 10.62
C ARG A 133 -22.40 12.87 11.78
N GLU A 134 -21.92 12.98 13.01
CA GLU A 134 -22.79 13.26 14.18
C GLU A 134 -23.55 14.57 14.03
N GLN A 135 -22.94 15.58 13.40
CA GLN A 135 -23.53 16.90 13.21
C GLN A 135 -24.42 16.99 11.97
N ARG A 136 -23.99 16.40 10.84
CA ARG A 136 -24.62 16.56 9.52
C ARG A 136 -25.44 15.37 9.03
N LYS A 137 -25.20 14.16 9.55
CA LYS A 137 -25.96 12.93 9.22
C LYS A 137 -26.04 12.61 7.73
N PHE A 138 -24.93 12.53 7.04
CA PHE A 138 -24.86 12.09 5.65
C PHE A 138 -24.65 10.56 5.54
N PRO A 139 -25.08 9.92 4.43
CA PRO A 139 -24.88 8.49 4.22
C PRO A 139 -23.43 8.14 3.91
N ILE A 140 -23.00 6.97 4.40
CA ILE A 140 -21.74 6.34 4.09
C ILE A 140 -22.02 5.04 3.35
N ILE A 141 -21.45 4.90 2.16
CA ILE A 141 -21.52 3.71 1.32
C ILE A 141 -20.10 3.11 1.26
N VAL A 142 -19.95 1.87 1.68
CA VAL A 142 -18.66 1.17 1.63
C VAL A 142 -18.71 0.04 0.62
N VAL A 143 -17.77 0.04 -0.31
CA VAL A 143 -17.56 -1.02 -1.30
C VAL A 143 -16.32 -1.79 -0.89
N ASP A 144 -16.48 -2.97 -0.34
CA ASP A 144 -15.37 -3.84 0.11
C ASP A 144 -15.86 -5.28 0.10
N PRO A 145 -15.08 -6.24 -0.44
CA PRO A 145 -15.45 -7.66 -0.39
C PRO A 145 -15.56 -8.21 1.04
N ARG A 146 -14.92 -7.56 2.00
CA ARG A 146 -14.93 -7.95 3.41
C ARG A 146 -15.87 -7.08 4.24
N VAL A 147 -16.45 -7.68 5.27
CA VAL A 147 -17.19 -6.94 6.30
C VAL A 147 -16.18 -6.34 7.29
N THR A 148 -15.55 -5.24 6.88
CA THR A 148 -14.60 -4.48 7.71
C THR A 148 -15.32 -3.71 8.82
N MET A 149 -14.57 -3.17 9.79
CA MET A 149 -15.14 -2.26 10.80
C MET A 149 -15.81 -1.04 10.13
N PHE A 150 -15.24 -0.55 9.04
CA PHE A 150 -15.84 0.57 8.30
C PHE A 150 -17.15 0.17 7.63
N ALA A 151 -17.19 -1.00 7.00
CA ALA A 151 -18.41 -1.55 6.38
C ALA A 151 -19.52 -1.83 7.40
N GLN A 152 -19.17 -2.31 8.61
CA GLN A 152 -20.14 -2.53 9.69
C GLN A 152 -20.81 -1.24 10.17
N ASN A 153 -20.12 -0.10 10.07
CA ASN A 153 -20.62 1.21 10.50
C ASN A 153 -21.15 2.07 9.35
N ALA A 154 -21.21 1.51 8.14
CA ALA A 154 -21.77 2.17 6.96
C ALA A 154 -23.30 2.03 6.91
N ASP A 155 -23.96 2.94 6.18
CA ASP A 155 -25.39 2.84 5.90
C ASP A 155 -25.66 1.79 4.81
N ILE A 156 -24.73 1.68 3.86
CA ILE A 156 -24.79 0.69 2.77
C ILE A 156 -23.44 0.02 2.65
N HIS A 157 -23.42 -1.30 2.64
CA HIS A 157 -22.25 -2.11 2.32
C HIS A 157 -22.51 -2.89 1.03
N LEU A 158 -21.62 -2.72 0.06
CA LEU A 158 -21.64 -3.43 -1.22
C LEU A 158 -20.48 -4.45 -1.25
N PRO A 159 -20.73 -5.72 -0.92
CA PRO A 159 -19.71 -6.77 -0.89
C PRO A 159 -19.46 -7.32 -2.30
N ILE A 160 -18.76 -6.56 -3.12
CA ILE A 160 -18.41 -6.97 -4.48
C ILE A 160 -17.34 -8.05 -4.50
N SER A 161 -17.28 -8.83 -5.57
CA SER A 161 -16.19 -9.77 -5.79
C SER A 161 -14.87 -9.00 -6.07
N PRO A 162 -13.72 -9.47 -5.55
CA PRO A 162 -12.42 -8.84 -5.88
C PRO A 162 -12.21 -8.70 -7.39
N GLY A 163 -11.75 -7.52 -7.82
CA GLY A 163 -11.50 -7.20 -9.22
C GLY A 163 -12.73 -6.70 -10.00
N THR A 164 -13.88 -6.48 -9.36
CA THR A 164 -15.09 -5.98 -10.01
C THR A 164 -15.41 -4.50 -9.72
N ASP A 165 -14.51 -3.77 -9.08
CA ASP A 165 -14.67 -2.35 -8.77
C ASP A 165 -15.00 -1.51 -10.01
N LEU A 166 -14.25 -1.75 -11.10
CA LEU A 166 -14.46 -1.03 -12.36
C LEU A 166 -15.84 -1.33 -12.98
N VAL A 167 -16.36 -2.54 -12.81
CA VAL A 167 -17.70 -2.91 -13.29
C VAL A 167 -18.76 -2.10 -12.54
N LEU A 168 -18.64 -2.01 -11.22
CA LEU A 168 -19.54 -1.20 -10.40
C LEU A 168 -19.45 0.28 -10.76
N LEU A 169 -18.26 0.83 -10.92
CA LEU A 169 -18.05 2.24 -11.29
C LEU A 169 -18.66 2.56 -12.66
N ASN A 170 -18.50 1.68 -13.64
CA ASN A 170 -19.12 1.85 -14.96
C ASN A 170 -20.65 1.73 -14.89
N ALA A 171 -21.18 0.86 -14.05
CA ALA A 171 -22.64 0.75 -13.84
C ALA A 171 -23.19 2.02 -13.19
N LEU A 172 -22.52 2.59 -12.20
CA LEU A 172 -22.90 3.86 -11.58
C LEU A 172 -22.86 5.01 -12.59
N ALA A 173 -21.80 5.10 -13.40
CA ALA A 173 -21.68 6.10 -14.44
C ALA A 173 -22.81 5.95 -15.50
N HIS A 174 -23.16 4.72 -15.89
CA HIS A 174 -24.25 4.46 -16.80
C HIS A 174 -25.59 4.98 -16.24
N VAL A 175 -25.90 4.68 -15.00
CA VAL A 175 -27.14 5.14 -14.36
C VAL A 175 -27.19 6.67 -14.29
N ILE A 176 -26.09 7.33 -13.91
CA ILE A 176 -26.01 8.80 -13.87
C ILE A 176 -26.34 9.41 -15.24
N LEU A 177 -25.74 8.87 -16.31
CA LEU A 177 -25.97 9.35 -17.68
C LEU A 177 -27.40 9.04 -18.20
N ASP A 178 -27.90 7.84 -17.89
CA ASP A 178 -29.22 7.38 -18.36
C ASP A 178 -30.38 8.16 -17.72
N GLU A 179 -30.18 8.53 -16.45
CA GLU A 179 -31.17 9.31 -15.68
C GLU A 179 -30.95 10.84 -15.76
N GLY A 180 -29.92 11.31 -16.46
CA GLY A 180 -29.62 12.74 -16.61
C GLY A 180 -29.25 13.42 -15.29
N LEU A 181 -28.43 12.77 -14.48
CA LEU A 181 -28.00 13.25 -13.18
C LEU A 181 -26.60 13.90 -13.18
N GLU A 182 -26.02 14.16 -14.39
CA GLU A 182 -24.75 14.85 -14.56
C GLU A 182 -24.82 16.37 -14.29
#